data_9c97c1e8d3b702f7a2c6bac10dacaf2d
#
_entry.id   9c97c1e8d3b702f7a2c6bac10dacaf2d
#
_cell.length_a   1.000
_cell.length_b   1.000
_cell.length_c   1.000
_cell.angle_alpha   90.00
_cell.angle_beta   90.00
_cell.angle_gamma   90.00
#
_symmetry.space_group_name_H-M   'P 1'
#
loop_
_entity.id
_entity.type
_entity.pdbx_description
1 polymer ?
#
loop_
_entity_poly.entity_id
_entity_poly.type
_entity_poly.pdbx_seq_one_letter_code
_entity_poly.pdbx_strand_id
1 'polypeptide(L)'
;MDGLPQGYLLPVDLGYLMTSPEDEGVDFVSASFIRILRYGALLLSLLLPGVYIALASFHQQMIPLSLLEAIIESKASVPFSTAVEVMALMLAFELLQEAGVHLPQSVGQSVSIIGGIVVGTAAVEASLVSPAALIAVSLAGVCGFALPSRDFAQALRLFRLAFAGLGAFAGLFGVTVGFLGLLIHLAGLTSLGVPYLMPLAAGDADALLRRPAGREEQ
;
A
#
# COMPACT_ATOMS: atom_id res chain seq x y z
N MET A 1 -6.54 10.64 28.34
CA MET A 1 -5.76 9.43 28.06
C MET A 1 -4.32 9.87 28.00
N ASP A 2 -3.57 9.54 29.02
CA ASP A 2 -2.19 10.00 29.15
C ASP A 2 -1.30 9.29 28.13
N GLY A 3 -0.75 10.04 27.20
CA GLY A 3 0.28 9.58 26.26
C GLY A 3 -0.12 9.36 24.79
N LEU A 4 -1.40 9.41 24.43
CA LEU A 4 -1.83 9.30 23.03
C LEU A 4 -2.65 10.53 22.62
N PRO A 5 -2.19 11.32 21.60
CA PRO A 5 -2.93 12.50 21.15
C PRO A 5 -4.14 12.15 20.25
N GLN A 6 -4.45 10.87 20.05
CA GLN A 6 -5.51 10.39 19.17
C GLN A 6 -6.51 9.52 19.92
N GLY A 7 -7.80 9.70 19.65
CA GLY A 7 -8.89 8.85 20.12
C GLY A 7 -9.67 8.31 18.92
N TYR A 8 -10.12 7.05 19.00
CA TYR A 8 -11.00 6.48 17.99
C TYR A 8 -12.45 6.65 18.43
N LEU A 9 -13.29 7.12 17.50
CA LEU A 9 -14.73 7.09 17.62
C LEU A 9 -15.24 5.75 17.07
N LEU A 10 -16.03 5.03 17.86
CA LEU A 10 -16.65 3.77 17.45
C LEU A 10 -18.09 4.02 16.98
N PRO A 11 -18.61 3.26 15.99
CA PRO A 11 -17.97 2.14 15.28
C PRO A 11 -16.94 2.60 14.24
N VAL A 12 -15.91 1.77 14.01
CA VAL A 12 -14.88 2.00 12.99
C VAL A 12 -15.16 1.09 11.80
N ASP A 13 -15.28 1.69 10.64
CA ASP A 13 -15.37 1.01 9.34
C ASP A 13 -14.21 1.41 8.41
N LEU A 14 -14.09 0.75 7.26
CA LEU A 14 -13.04 1.03 6.29
C LEU A 14 -13.18 2.47 5.73
N GLY A 15 -14.41 2.96 5.56
CA GLY A 15 -14.67 4.33 5.09
C GLY A 15 -14.10 5.37 6.05
N TYR A 16 -14.32 5.20 7.35
CA TYR A 16 -13.76 6.07 8.39
C TYR A 16 -12.23 6.11 8.34
N LEU A 17 -11.58 4.96 8.13
CA LEU A 17 -10.12 4.90 8.04
C LEU A 17 -9.54 5.55 6.78
N MET A 18 -10.37 5.73 5.74
CA MET A 18 -9.99 6.39 4.48
C MET A 18 -10.29 7.88 4.48
N THR A 19 -11.01 8.40 5.48
CA THR A 19 -11.32 9.83 5.62
C THR A 19 -10.29 10.53 6.49
N SER A 20 -9.97 11.78 6.14
CA SER A 20 -9.15 12.67 6.97
C SER A 20 -10.00 13.87 7.39
N PRO A 21 -9.80 14.43 8.61
CA PRO A 21 -10.45 15.68 9.02
C PRO A 21 -10.20 16.84 8.05
N GLU A 22 -9.08 16.82 7.34
CA GLU A 22 -8.74 17.81 6.32
C GLU A 22 -9.70 17.81 5.11
N ASP A 23 -10.36 16.67 4.84
CA ASP A 23 -11.32 16.54 3.74
C ASP A 23 -12.58 17.39 3.97
N GLU A 24 -12.87 17.80 5.22
CA GLU A 24 -14.03 18.63 5.56
C GLU A 24 -13.86 20.09 5.09
N GLY A 25 -12.63 20.57 5.03
CA GLY A 25 -12.30 21.92 4.59
C GLY A 25 -12.18 22.11 3.07
N VAL A 26 -12.29 21.03 2.29
CA VAL A 26 -12.05 21.04 0.84
C VAL A 26 -13.35 20.87 0.07
N ASP A 27 -13.38 21.38 -1.17
CA ASP A 27 -14.50 21.28 -2.10
C ASP A 27 -14.92 19.81 -2.34
N PHE A 28 -16.21 19.56 -2.53
CA PHE A 28 -16.80 18.23 -2.75
C PHE A 28 -16.06 17.40 -3.83
N VAL A 29 -15.77 18.04 -4.97
CA VAL A 29 -15.10 17.37 -6.11
C VAL A 29 -13.69 16.96 -5.75
N SER A 30 -12.93 17.87 -5.13
CA SER A 30 -11.55 17.63 -4.70
C SER A 30 -11.47 16.57 -3.60
N ALA A 31 -12.35 16.64 -2.59
CA ALA A 31 -12.40 15.65 -1.52
C ALA A 31 -12.75 14.24 -2.04
N SER A 32 -13.70 14.15 -3.00
CA SER A 32 -14.06 12.88 -3.64
C SER A 32 -12.90 12.29 -4.44
N PHE A 33 -12.20 13.13 -5.21
CA PHE A 33 -11.02 12.71 -5.97
C PHE A 33 -9.91 12.17 -5.07
N ILE A 34 -9.58 12.89 -3.98
CA ILE A 34 -8.56 12.47 -3.01
C ILE A 34 -8.95 11.14 -2.36
N ARG A 35 -10.24 10.95 -2.02
CA ARG A 35 -10.72 9.71 -1.43
C ARG A 35 -10.58 8.52 -2.38
N ILE A 36 -10.95 8.66 -3.65
CA ILE A 36 -10.75 7.63 -4.69
C ILE A 36 -9.27 7.30 -4.85
N LEU A 37 -8.40 8.32 -4.85
CA LEU A 37 -6.96 8.16 -4.94
C LEU A 37 -6.40 7.37 -3.74
N ARG A 38 -6.91 7.59 -2.53
CA ARG A 38 -6.53 6.81 -1.33
C ARG A 38 -6.91 5.33 -1.44
N TYR A 39 -8.10 5.00 -1.97
CA TYR A 39 -8.45 3.60 -2.23
C TYR A 39 -7.54 2.95 -3.28
N GLY A 40 -7.20 3.69 -4.35
CA GLY A 40 -6.21 3.24 -5.32
C GLY A 40 -4.82 3.02 -4.70
N ALA A 41 -4.37 3.95 -3.86
CA ALA A 41 -3.11 3.85 -3.13
C ALA A 41 -3.10 2.66 -2.16
N LEU A 42 -4.22 2.38 -1.48
CA LEU A 42 -4.39 1.20 -0.64
C LEU A 42 -4.12 -0.09 -1.42
N LEU A 43 -4.79 -0.26 -2.57
CA LEU A 43 -4.63 -1.44 -3.40
C LEU A 43 -3.22 -1.57 -3.97
N LEU A 44 -2.64 -0.47 -4.47
CA LEU A 44 -1.27 -0.44 -4.98
C LEU A 44 -0.26 -0.74 -3.88
N SER A 45 -0.38 -0.12 -2.71
CA SER A 45 0.51 -0.38 -1.58
C SER A 45 0.50 -1.85 -1.18
N LEU A 46 -0.67 -2.49 -1.20
CA LEU A 46 -0.85 -3.86 -0.75
C LEU A 46 -0.40 -4.90 -1.78
N LEU A 47 -0.82 -4.72 -3.04
CA LEU A 47 -0.72 -5.77 -4.06
C LEU A 47 0.48 -5.63 -4.98
N LEU A 48 0.96 -4.40 -5.23
CA LEU A 48 1.94 -4.12 -6.27
C LEU A 48 3.23 -4.95 -6.15
N PRO A 49 3.87 -5.12 -4.98
CA PRO A 49 5.08 -5.94 -4.87
C PRO A 49 4.83 -7.42 -5.20
N GLY A 50 3.71 -7.97 -4.69
CA GLY A 50 3.33 -9.36 -4.97
C GLY A 50 2.98 -9.60 -6.44
N VAL A 51 2.23 -8.67 -7.05
CA VAL A 51 1.90 -8.71 -8.48
C VAL A 51 3.15 -8.57 -9.34
N TYR A 52 4.07 -7.67 -9.01
CA TYR A 52 5.34 -7.52 -9.72
C TYR A 52 6.17 -8.83 -9.70
N ILE A 53 6.33 -9.45 -8.52
CA ILE A 53 7.02 -10.74 -8.41
C ILE A 53 6.32 -11.79 -9.27
N ALA A 54 4.99 -11.87 -9.18
CA ALA A 54 4.19 -12.85 -9.91
C ALA A 54 4.29 -12.70 -11.43
N LEU A 55 4.23 -11.46 -11.93
CA LEU A 55 4.37 -11.16 -13.36
C LEU A 55 5.78 -11.45 -13.84
N ALA A 56 6.79 -10.94 -13.15
CA ALA A 56 8.19 -11.07 -13.58
C ALA A 56 8.74 -12.51 -13.48
N SER A 57 8.18 -13.35 -12.57
CA SER A 57 8.68 -14.72 -12.35
C SER A 57 7.85 -15.80 -13.04
N PHE A 58 6.52 -15.65 -13.10
CA PHE A 58 5.61 -16.72 -13.56
C PHE A 58 4.79 -16.37 -14.80
N HIS A 59 4.47 -15.08 -15.00
CA HIS A 59 3.50 -14.66 -16.02
C HIS A 59 4.08 -13.58 -16.96
N GLN A 60 5.32 -13.79 -17.42
CA GLN A 60 6.02 -12.84 -18.27
C GLN A 60 5.28 -12.51 -19.58
N GLN A 61 4.50 -13.47 -20.10
CA GLN A 61 3.67 -13.27 -21.29
C GLN A 61 2.55 -12.21 -21.13
N MET A 62 2.22 -11.81 -19.93
CA MET A 62 1.24 -10.75 -19.66
C MET A 62 1.85 -9.35 -19.72
N ILE A 63 3.18 -9.25 -19.76
CA ILE A 63 3.91 -7.98 -19.81
C ILE A 63 4.09 -7.60 -21.29
N PRO A 64 3.83 -6.34 -21.68
CA PRO A 64 4.15 -5.86 -23.02
C PRO A 64 5.62 -6.14 -23.38
N LEU A 65 5.90 -6.60 -24.61
CA LEU A 65 7.22 -7.09 -25.00
C LEU A 65 8.34 -6.06 -24.75
N SER A 66 8.10 -4.79 -25.10
CA SER A 66 9.08 -3.72 -24.88
C SER A 66 9.43 -3.50 -23.40
N LEU A 67 8.44 -3.62 -22.51
CA LEU A 67 8.66 -3.53 -21.08
C LEU A 67 9.36 -4.78 -20.53
N LEU A 68 9.00 -5.96 -21.04
CA LEU A 68 9.64 -7.21 -20.64
C LEU A 68 11.12 -7.22 -21.03
N GLU A 69 11.48 -6.78 -22.24
CA GLU A 69 12.87 -6.64 -22.68
C GLU A 69 13.66 -5.71 -21.76
N ALA A 70 13.10 -4.54 -21.42
CA ALA A 70 13.73 -3.61 -20.49
C ALA A 70 13.93 -4.20 -19.09
N ILE A 71 12.95 -4.98 -18.58
CA ILE A 71 13.08 -5.68 -17.30
C ILE A 71 14.18 -6.74 -17.36
N ILE A 72 14.22 -7.55 -18.41
CA ILE A 72 15.24 -8.61 -18.59
C ILE A 72 16.64 -7.97 -18.68
N GLU A 73 16.80 -6.93 -19.49
CA GLU A 73 18.08 -6.23 -19.64
C GLU A 73 18.55 -5.63 -18.31
N SER A 74 17.67 -4.94 -17.60
CA SER A 74 17.99 -4.34 -16.29
C SER A 74 18.33 -5.37 -15.22
N LYS A 75 17.86 -6.60 -15.39
CA LYS A 75 18.07 -7.70 -14.46
C LYS A 75 19.28 -8.57 -14.81
N ALA A 76 19.85 -8.45 -16.00
CA ALA A 76 20.93 -9.32 -16.49
C ALA A 76 22.17 -9.29 -15.58
N SER A 77 22.42 -8.19 -14.88
CA SER A 77 23.55 -8.02 -13.93
C SER A 77 23.21 -8.37 -12.47
N VAL A 78 21.93 -8.63 -12.13
CA VAL A 78 21.50 -8.87 -10.76
C VAL A 78 21.58 -10.37 -10.42
N PRO A 79 22.32 -10.77 -9.35
CA PRO A 79 22.54 -12.19 -9.04
C PRO A 79 21.35 -12.87 -8.34
N PHE A 80 20.36 -12.09 -7.86
CA PHE A 80 19.25 -12.61 -7.07
C PHE A 80 17.99 -12.87 -7.91
N SER A 81 17.13 -13.79 -7.45
CA SER A 81 15.81 -13.95 -8.03
C SER A 81 14.92 -12.74 -7.74
N THR A 82 13.93 -12.47 -8.58
CA THR A 82 13.01 -11.31 -8.40
C THR A 82 12.32 -11.33 -7.03
N ALA A 83 11.97 -12.50 -6.52
CA ALA A 83 11.35 -12.63 -5.20
C ALA A 83 12.31 -12.20 -4.07
N VAL A 84 13.56 -12.67 -4.11
CA VAL A 84 14.58 -12.31 -3.11
C VAL A 84 14.88 -10.81 -3.16
N GLU A 85 15.06 -10.27 -4.34
CA GLU A 85 15.32 -8.86 -4.60
C GLU A 85 14.23 -7.96 -4.03
N VAL A 86 12.95 -8.24 -4.35
CA VAL A 86 11.80 -7.46 -3.84
C VAL A 86 11.64 -7.62 -2.34
N MET A 87 11.76 -8.84 -1.80
CA MET A 87 11.67 -9.07 -0.36
C MET A 87 12.77 -8.35 0.41
N ALA A 88 14.02 -8.37 -0.09
CA ALA A 88 15.15 -7.67 0.52
C ALA A 88 14.92 -6.15 0.52
N LEU A 89 14.46 -5.59 -0.60
CA LEU A 89 14.09 -4.17 -0.69
C LEU A 89 12.97 -3.81 0.29
N MET A 90 11.91 -4.62 0.37
CA MET A 90 10.80 -4.38 1.30
C MET A 90 11.30 -4.38 2.75
N LEU A 91 12.12 -5.34 3.13
CA LEU A 91 12.71 -5.39 4.48
C LEU A 91 13.61 -4.18 4.76
N ALA A 92 14.43 -3.77 3.79
CA ALA A 92 15.26 -2.57 3.93
C ALA A 92 14.38 -1.31 4.14
N PHE A 93 13.28 -1.16 3.38
CA PHE A 93 12.35 -0.06 3.58
C PHE A 93 11.63 -0.12 4.93
N GLU A 94 11.24 -1.31 5.41
CA GLU A 94 10.64 -1.46 6.73
C GLU A 94 11.61 -1.05 7.84
N LEU A 95 12.89 -1.44 7.75
CA LEU A 95 13.93 -1.03 8.70
C LEU A 95 14.15 0.50 8.70
N LEU A 96 14.14 1.11 7.51
CA LEU A 96 14.25 2.58 7.39
C LEU A 96 13.04 3.30 8.00
N GLN A 97 11.84 2.77 7.80
CA GLN A 97 10.63 3.35 8.38
C GLN A 97 10.61 3.20 9.91
N GLU A 98 11.02 2.02 10.42
CA GLU A 98 11.11 1.79 11.85
C GLU A 98 12.15 2.70 12.51
N ALA A 99 13.32 2.86 11.89
CA ALA A 99 14.32 3.82 12.36
C ALA A 99 13.78 5.26 12.36
N GLY A 100 12.94 5.63 11.38
CA GLY A 100 12.31 6.95 11.30
C GLY A 100 11.32 7.24 12.40
N VAL A 101 10.62 6.22 12.94
CA VAL A 101 9.64 6.38 14.03
C VAL A 101 10.30 6.82 15.35
N HIS A 102 11.53 6.41 15.58
CA HIS A 102 12.28 6.77 16.79
C HIS A 102 12.91 8.17 16.76
N LEU A 103 12.85 8.87 15.62
CA LEU A 103 13.35 10.22 15.46
C LEU A 103 12.23 11.26 15.66
N PRO A 104 12.55 12.52 16.03
CA PRO A 104 11.57 13.61 16.06
C PRO A 104 10.84 13.70 14.70
N GLN A 105 9.52 13.92 14.72
CA GLN A 105 8.64 13.83 13.53
C GLN A 105 9.14 14.63 12.32
N SER A 106 9.70 15.82 12.55
CA SER A 106 10.26 16.69 11.49
C SER A 106 11.50 16.12 10.81
N VAL A 107 12.25 15.27 11.50
CA VAL A 107 13.52 14.70 11.00
C VAL A 107 13.33 13.27 10.52
N GLY A 108 12.52 12.47 11.24
CA GLY A 108 12.33 11.05 10.95
C GLY A 108 11.80 10.76 9.54
N GLN A 109 10.81 11.55 9.08
CA GLN A 109 10.26 11.40 7.75
C GLN A 109 11.29 11.73 6.66
N SER A 110 12.05 12.82 6.84
CA SER A 110 13.12 13.21 5.89
C SER A 110 14.23 12.17 5.82
N VAL A 111 14.66 11.64 6.96
CA VAL A 111 15.69 10.60 7.04
C VAL A 111 15.23 9.31 6.36
N SER A 112 13.99 8.91 6.57
CA SER A 112 13.42 7.71 5.90
C SER A 112 13.38 7.85 4.39
N ILE A 113 12.99 9.03 3.88
CA ILE A 113 12.93 9.30 2.43
C ILE A 113 14.34 9.33 1.84
N ILE A 114 15.25 10.12 2.42
CA ILE A 114 16.62 10.25 1.94
C ILE A 114 17.35 8.90 2.05
N GLY A 115 17.20 8.20 3.17
CA GLY A 115 17.75 6.87 3.37
C GLY A 115 17.24 5.88 2.32
N GLY A 116 15.95 5.91 2.01
CA GLY A 116 15.34 5.09 0.97
C GLY A 116 15.92 5.36 -0.43
N ILE A 117 16.09 6.64 -0.79
CA ILE A 117 16.71 7.04 -2.06
C ILE A 117 18.17 6.59 -2.11
N VAL A 118 18.97 6.92 -1.09
CA VAL A 118 20.41 6.59 -1.06
C VAL A 118 20.65 5.08 -1.08
N VAL A 119 19.93 4.33 -0.25
CA VAL A 119 20.05 2.86 -0.21
C VAL A 119 19.56 2.26 -1.52
N GLY A 120 18.45 2.75 -2.08
CA GLY A 120 17.89 2.26 -3.33
C GLY A 120 18.83 2.51 -4.51
N THR A 121 19.33 3.73 -4.68
CA THR A 121 20.28 4.05 -5.77
C THR A 121 21.58 3.27 -5.64
N ALA A 122 22.17 3.21 -4.45
CA ALA A 122 23.40 2.44 -4.21
C ALA A 122 23.20 0.94 -4.48
N ALA A 123 22.05 0.37 -4.14
CA ALA A 123 21.72 -1.03 -4.42
C ALA A 123 21.61 -1.32 -5.93
N VAL A 124 21.02 -0.38 -6.70
CA VAL A 124 20.95 -0.48 -8.17
C VAL A 124 22.33 -0.32 -8.79
N GLU A 125 23.11 0.68 -8.38
CA GLU A 125 24.49 0.91 -8.87
C GLU A 125 25.41 -0.29 -8.59
N ALA A 126 25.23 -0.93 -7.45
CA ALA A 126 25.94 -2.15 -7.08
C ALA A 126 25.39 -3.41 -7.79
N SER A 127 24.39 -3.28 -8.65
CA SER A 127 23.71 -4.41 -9.32
C SER A 127 23.16 -5.47 -8.35
N LEU A 128 22.79 -5.06 -7.13
CA LEU A 128 22.15 -5.94 -6.14
C LEU A 128 20.65 -6.08 -6.39
N VAL A 129 20.01 -5.03 -6.92
CA VAL A 129 18.60 -4.99 -7.25
C VAL A 129 18.38 -4.32 -8.61
N SER A 130 17.32 -4.72 -9.30
CA SER A 130 16.96 -4.10 -10.57
C SER A 130 16.20 -2.79 -10.36
N PRO A 131 16.34 -1.80 -11.26
CA PRO A 131 15.56 -0.56 -11.24
C PRO A 131 14.06 -0.81 -11.23
N ALA A 132 13.58 -1.82 -11.95
CA ALA A 132 12.15 -2.15 -12.01
C ALA A 132 11.60 -2.63 -10.66
N ALA A 133 12.35 -3.47 -9.94
CA ALA A 133 12.00 -3.90 -8.59
C ALA A 133 11.99 -2.72 -7.60
N LEU A 134 13.01 -1.84 -7.69
CA LEU A 134 13.08 -0.64 -6.87
C LEU A 134 11.86 0.28 -7.10
N ILE A 135 11.46 0.50 -8.35
CA ILE A 135 10.28 1.31 -8.68
C ILE A 135 9.02 0.68 -8.09
N ALA A 136 8.81 -0.64 -8.26
CA ALA A 136 7.64 -1.33 -7.74
C ALA A 136 7.53 -1.22 -6.21
N VAL A 137 8.64 -1.45 -5.49
CA VAL A 137 8.65 -1.38 -4.01
C VAL A 137 8.52 0.05 -3.52
N SER A 138 9.22 1.00 -4.15
CA SER A 138 9.14 2.43 -3.78
C SER A 138 7.75 3.00 -3.99
N LEU A 139 7.10 2.68 -5.13
CA LEU A 139 5.73 3.13 -5.40
C LEU A 139 4.74 2.54 -4.38
N ALA A 140 4.87 1.26 -4.04
CA ALA A 140 4.06 0.65 -3.00
C ALA A 140 4.28 1.30 -1.62
N GLY A 141 5.52 1.67 -1.30
CA GLY A 141 5.88 2.41 -0.09
C GLY A 141 5.24 3.79 -0.05
N VAL A 142 5.39 4.58 -1.12
CA VAL A 142 4.80 5.92 -1.24
C VAL A 142 3.28 5.87 -1.15
N CYS A 143 2.64 4.91 -1.80
CA CYS A 143 1.20 4.69 -1.70
C CYS A 143 0.75 4.41 -0.25
N GLY A 144 1.58 3.72 0.54
CA GLY A 144 1.31 3.50 1.97
C GLY A 144 1.28 4.79 2.80
N PHE A 145 2.04 5.82 2.42
CA PHE A 145 2.01 7.13 3.11
C PHE A 145 0.78 7.98 2.75
N ALA A 146 0.08 7.66 1.66
CA ALA A 146 -1.15 8.34 1.29
C ALA A 146 -2.35 7.99 2.18
N LEU A 147 -2.21 6.98 3.05
CA LEU A 147 -3.25 6.53 3.95
C LEU A 147 -3.33 7.43 5.19
N PRO A 148 -4.55 7.91 5.60
CA PRO A 148 -4.69 8.85 6.71
C PRO A 148 -4.36 8.21 8.06
N SER A 149 -4.77 6.95 8.27
CA SER A 149 -4.56 6.24 9.53
C SER A 149 -3.20 5.55 9.56
N ARG A 150 -2.34 5.96 10.50
CA ARG A 150 -1.01 5.36 10.70
C ARG A 150 -1.08 3.91 11.16
N ASP A 151 -2.00 3.60 12.08
CA ASP A 151 -2.15 2.24 12.62
C ASP A 151 -2.64 1.28 11.54
N PHE A 152 -3.55 1.75 10.67
CA PHE A 152 -3.99 0.99 9.52
C PHE A 152 -2.85 0.77 8.51
N ALA A 153 -2.06 1.80 8.22
CA ALA A 153 -0.90 1.68 7.35
C ALA A 153 0.15 0.69 7.90
N GLN A 154 0.34 0.63 9.24
CA GLN A 154 1.21 -0.36 9.88
C GLN A 154 0.69 -1.79 9.73
N ALA A 155 -0.63 -2.01 9.92
CA ALA A 155 -1.22 -3.33 9.69
C ALA A 155 -1.02 -3.80 8.23
N LEU A 156 -1.15 -2.90 7.26
CA LEU A 156 -0.95 -3.22 5.85
C LEU A 156 0.48 -3.67 5.50
N ARG A 157 1.49 -3.27 6.27
CA ARG A 157 2.89 -3.71 6.04
C ARG A 157 3.03 -5.23 6.11
N LEU A 158 2.41 -5.86 7.11
CA LEU A 158 2.45 -7.32 7.25
C LEU A 158 1.72 -8.01 6.09
N PHE A 159 0.55 -7.51 5.70
CA PHE A 159 -0.19 -8.05 4.56
C PHE A 159 0.59 -7.89 3.25
N ARG A 160 1.27 -6.76 3.04
CA ARG A 160 2.13 -6.53 1.87
C ARG A 160 3.23 -7.59 1.76
N LEU A 161 3.93 -7.90 2.86
CA LEU A 161 4.92 -8.97 2.91
C LEU A 161 4.30 -10.34 2.61
N ALA A 162 3.12 -10.62 3.17
CA ALA A 162 2.39 -11.85 2.89
C ALA A 162 2.02 -11.98 1.40
N PHE A 163 1.52 -10.91 0.77
CA PHE A 163 1.21 -10.90 -0.67
C PHE A 163 2.46 -11.05 -1.54
N ALA A 164 3.58 -10.44 -1.17
CA ALA A 164 4.86 -10.65 -1.84
C ALA A 164 5.30 -12.12 -1.75
N GLY A 165 5.16 -12.75 -0.58
CA GLY A 165 5.39 -14.18 -0.38
C GLY A 165 4.47 -15.05 -1.25
N LEU A 166 3.16 -14.79 -1.24
CA LEU A 166 2.21 -15.51 -2.08
C LEU A 166 2.52 -15.37 -3.59
N GLY A 167 2.90 -14.16 -4.01
CA GLY A 167 3.37 -13.90 -5.37
C GLY A 167 4.63 -14.69 -5.73
N ALA A 168 5.54 -14.87 -4.77
CA ALA A 168 6.78 -15.63 -4.96
C ALA A 168 6.56 -17.15 -5.05
N PHE A 169 5.57 -17.69 -4.31
CA PHE A 169 5.29 -19.13 -4.28
C PHE A 169 4.32 -19.61 -5.35
N ALA A 170 3.26 -18.86 -5.59
CA ALA A 170 2.16 -19.30 -6.44
C ALA A 170 1.80 -18.30 -7.56
N GLY A 171 2.62 -17.28 -7.79
CA GLY A 171 2.39 -16.28 -8.83
C GLY A 171 1.09 -15.51 -8.62
N LEU A 172 0.43 -15.11 -9.71
CA LEU A 172 -0.84 -14.37 -9.67
C LEU A 172 -1.96 -15.17 -8.99
N PHE A 173 -1.96 -16.49 -9.11
CA PHE A 173 -2.93 -17.33 -8.42
C PHE A 173 -2.82 -17.17 -6.90
N GLY A 174 -1.59 -17.18 -6.36
CA GLY A 174 -1.36 -16.94 -4.92
C GLY A 174 -1.84 -15.56 -4.47
N VAL A 175 -1.53 -14.52 -5.26
CA VAL A 175 -1.97 -13.15 -4.95
C VAL A 175 -3.50 -13.05 -4.98
N THR A 176 -4.17 -13.62 -5.98
CA THR A 176 -5.64 -13.56 -6.10
C THR A 176 -6.34 -14.33 -4.98
N VAL A 177 -5.88 -15.54 -4.67
CA VAL A 177 -6.42 -16.33 -3.55
C VAL A 177 -6.20 -15.62 -2.21
N GLY A 178 -5.00 -15.07 -1.99
CA GLY A 178 -4.71 -14.28 -0.81
C GLY A 178 -5.61 -13.05 -0.69
N PHE A 179 -5.86 -12.34 -1.80
CA PHE A 179 -6.74 -11.18 -1.83
C PHE A 179 -8.19 -11.54 -1.53
N LEU A 180 -8.71 -12.62 -2.13
CA LEU A 180 -10.04 -13.14 -1.81
C LEU A 180 -10.14 -13.56 -0.34
N GLY A 181 -9.12 -14.24 0.20
CA GLY A 181 -9.05 -14.58 1.62
C GLY A 181 -9.09 -13.38 2.53
N LEU A 182 -8.34 -12.31 2.18
CA LEU A 182 -8.39 -11.03 2.90
C LEU A 182 -9.78 -10.39 2.84
N LEU A 183 -10.42 -10.37 1.67
CA LEU A 183 -11.79 -9.82 1.53
C LEU A 183 -12.80 -10.60 2.37
N ILE A 184 -12.74 -11.93 2.37
CA ILE A 184 -13.61 -12.77 3.20
C ILE A 184 -13.37 -12.49 4.69
N HIS A 185 -12.11 -12.36 5.09
CA HIS A 185 -11.77 -12.02 6.47
C HIS A 185 -12.35 -10.65 6.88
N LEU A 186 -12.13 -9.62 6.06
CA LEU A 186 -12.64 -8.27 6.32
C LEU A 186 -14.17 -8.19 6.31
N ALA A 187 -14.82 -8.98 5.45
CA ALA A 187 -16.29 -9.07 5.42
C ALA A 187 -16.89 -9.71 6.68
N GLY A 188 -16.12 -10.59 7.34
CA GLY A 188 -16.51 -11.19 8.61
C GLY A 188 -16.29 -10.31 9.84
N LEU A 189 -15.54 -9.21 9.72
CA LEU A 189 -15.27 -8.29 10.83
C LEU A 189 -16.46 -7.37 11.07
N THR A 190 -16.80 -7.20 12.35
CA THR A 190 -17.84 -6.26 12.81
C THR A 190 -17.30 -5.37 13.93
N SER A 191 -17.63 -4.08 13.87
CA SER A 191 -17.33 -3.11 14.93
C SER A 191 -18.63 -2.64 15.55
N LEU A 192 -18.90 -3.03 16.80
CA LEU A 192 -20.16 -2.72 17.53
C LEU A 192 -21.44 -3.07 16.74
N GLY A 193 -21.42 -4.21 16.01
CA GLY A 193 -22.55 -4.67 15.21
C GLY A 193 -22.63 -4.07 13.79
N VAL A 194 -21.74 -3.13 13.44
CA VAL A 194 -21.63 -2.58 12.08
C VAL A 194 -20.57 -3.38 11.32
N PRO A 195 -20.88 -3.93 10.11
CA PRO A 195 -19.90 -4.61 9.28
C PRO A 195 -18.76 -3.67 8.87
N TYR A 196 -17.51 -4.15 8.96
CA TYR A 196 -16.32 -3.34 8.66
C TYR A 196 -16.28 -2.83 7.21
N LEU A 197 -16.78 -3.61 6.26
CA LEU A 197 -16.87 -3.24 4.84
C LEU A 197 -18.22 -2.59 4.47
N MET A 198 -19.02 -2.15 5.44
CA MET A 198 -20.37 -1.63 5.19
C MET A 198 -20.46 -0.57 4.09
N PRO A 199 -19.57 0.43 4.03
CA PRO A 199 -19.65 1.46 2.98
C PRO A 199 -19.52 0.90 1.56
N LEU A 200 -18.67 -0.13 1.38
CA LEU A 200 -18.44 -0.77 0.09
C LEU A 200 -19.50 -1.83 -0.21
N ALA A 201 -19.96 -2.58 0.82
CA ALA A 201 -20.94 -3.66 0.68
C ALA A 201 -22.36 -3.14 0.43
N ALA A 202 -22.71 -1.97 0.94
CA ALA A 202 -23.99 -1.33 0.70
C ALA A 202 -24.16 -0.76 -0.72
N GLY A 203 -23.07 -0.72 -1.50
CA GLY A 203 -23.08 -0.10 -2.82
C GLY A 203 -23.30 1.42 -2.77
N ASP A 204 -23.16 2.01 -1.59
CA ASP A 204 -23.29 3.43 -1.41
C ASP A 204 -22.11 4.15 -2.08
N ALA A 205 -22.38 4.83 -3.18
CA ALA A 205 -21.42 5.72 -3.83
C ALA A 205 -20.92 6.78 -2.84
N ASP A 206 -21.66 7.05 -1.78
CA ASP A 206 -21.31 7.96 -0.69
C ASP A 206 -20.09 7.51 0.14
N ALA A 207 -19.74 6.23 0.09
CA ALA A 207 -18.51 5.73 0.69
C ALA A 207 -17.25 6.20 -0.05
N LEU A 208 -17.37 6.32 -1.38
CA LEU A 208 -16.31 6.78 -2.27
C LEU A 208 -16.39 8.30 -2.53
N LEU A 209 -17.59 8.85 -2.42
CA LEU A 209 -17.87 10.26 -2.69
C LEU A 209 -18.30 10.97 -1.40
N ARG A 210 -17.86 12.20 -1.20
CA ARG A 210 -18.38 13.04 -0.13
C ARG A 210 -19.79 13.49 -0.51
N ARG A 211 -20.75 13.51 0.44
CA ARG A 211 -22.06 14.13 0.19
C ARG A 211 -21.91 15.64 0.08
N PRO A 212 -22.53 16.30 -0.92
CA PRO A 212 -22.58 17.76 -0.93
C PRO A 212 -23.31 18.28 0.31
N ALA A 213 -22.72 19.28 0.97
CA ALA A 213 -23.35 19.96 2.11
C ALA A 213 -24.74 20.47 1.70
N GLY A 214 -25.81 19.98 2.32
CA GLY A 214 -27.18 20.39 2.03
C GLY A 214 -28.18 19.25 1.72
N ARG A 215 -27.75 17.98 1.75
CA ARG A 215 -28.64 16.81 1.67
C ARG A 215 -28.72 16.04 2.98
N GLU A 216 -28.62 16.74 4.10
CA GLU A 216 -29.02 16.16 5.37
C GLU A 216 -30.53 16.32 5.48
N GLU A 217 -31.25 15.18 5.48
CA GLU A 217 -32.63 14.97 5.88
C GLU A 217 -33.74 15.73 5.07
N GLN A 218 -34.25 15.07 4.06
CA GLN A 218 -35.70 15.08 3.80
C GLN A 218 -36.22 13.64 3.84
#